data_462ff1062a787362326ac000831cce9e
#
_entry.id   462ff1062a787362326ac000831cce9e
#
_cell.length_a   1.000
_cell.length_b   1.000
_cell.length_c   1.000
_cell.angle_alpha   90.00
_cell.angle_beta   90.00
_cell.angle_gamma   90.00
#
_symmetry.space_group_name_H-M   'P 1'
#
loop_
_entity.id
_entity.type
_entity.pdbx_description
1 polymer ?
#
loop_
_entity_poly.entity_id
_entity_poly.type
_entity_poly.pdbx_seq_one_letter_code
_entity_poly.pdbx_strand_id
1 'polypeptide(L)'
;YYKCYMEILAENKIPMTKENICLGAKNVQFNNGVLEYFKSFQTSNTDIKHFIVTSGIQAYVDETHIRKFVDGVYGVTFNEENGIYKDIDILLTDKKKVDVIKQVQKDNNETNNIIYFGDGLTDSFAFEYVHSIGGKNVFIATKNESMETYKQLNVKGIIDKCFEPDFSMDSELSKYIQTQIEEEKCK
;
A
#
# COMPACT_ATOMS: atom_id res chain seq x y z
N TYR A 1 4.27 1.33 18.78
CA TYR A 1 3.23 2.26 18.29
C TYR A 1 1.83 1.76 18.67
N TYR A 2 1.35 0.60 18.17
CA TYR A 2 -0.03 0.12 18.42
C TYR A 2 -0.33 -0.19 19.87
N LYS A 3 0.60 -0.76 20.63
CA LYS A 3 0.40 -0.98 22.09
C LYS A 3 0.16 0.34 22.81
N CYS A 4 0.97 1.36 22.55
CA CYS A 4 0.79 2.69 23.12
C CYS A 4 -0.57 3.30 22.70
N TYR A 5 -0.99 3.11 21.45
CA TYR A 5 -2.31 3.55 20.99
C TYR A 5 -3.45 2.86 21.78
N MET A 6 -3.36 1.54 21.99
CA MET A 6 -4.34 0.79 22.79
C MET A 6 -4.36 1.25 24.25
N GLU A 7 -3.19 1.53 24.83
CA GLU A 7 -3.07 2.05 26.20
C GLU A 7 -3.75 3.43 26.31
N ILE A 8 -3.50 4.34 25.38
CA ILE A 8 -4.13 5.67 25.33
C ILE A 8 -5.66 5.57 25.23
N LEU A 9 -6.19 4.67 24.38
CA LEU A 9 -7.62 4.45 24.28
C LEU A 9 -8.20 3.93 25.60
N ALA A 10 -7.52 2.97 26.24
CA ALA A 10 -7.95 2.40 27.51
C ALA A 10 -7.96 3.44 28.65
N GLU A 11 -6.91 4.26 28.77
CA GLU A 11 -6.82 5.36 29.75
C GLU A 11 -7.94 6.38 29.56
N ASN A 12 -8.34 6.67 28.34
CA ASN A 12 -9.44 7.58 28.03
C ASN A 12 -10.82 6.90 28.01
N LYS A 13 -10.91 5.61 28.41
CA LYS A 13 -12.14 4.83 28.40
C LYS A 13 -12.85 4.78 27.04
N ILE A 14 -12.09 4.86 25.96
CA ILE A 14 -12.59 4.71 24.59
C ILE A 14 -12.46 3.25 24.20
N PRO A 15 -13.56 2.52 23.96
CA PRO A 15 -13.47 1.12 23.56
C PRO A 15 -12.84 1.02 22.16
N MET A 16 -11.90 0.10 21.99
CA MET A 16 -11.25 -0.16 20.71
C MET A 16 -12.18 -1.00 19.83
N THR A 17 -13.22 -0.37 19.29
CA THR A 17 -14.16 -0.98 18.35
C THR A 17 -13.79 -0.63 16.92
N LYS A 18 -14.27 -1.43 15.96
CA LYS A 18 -14.13 -1.11 14.53
C LYS A 18 -14.67 0.30 14.24
N GLU A 19 -15.81 0.66 14.81
CA GLU A 19 -16.44 1.97 14.61
C GLU A 19 -15.52 3.12 15.06
N ASN A 20 -14.95 3.04 16.27
CA ASN A 20 -14.06 4.07 16.79
C ASN A 20 -12.75 4.18 16.02
N ILE A 21 -12.16 3.04 15.62
CA ILE A 21 -10.93 3.00 14.82
C ILE A 21 -11.16 3.58 13.43
N CYS A 22 -12.29 3.27 12.82
CA CYS A 22 -12.59 3.70 11.45
C CYS A 22 -13.24 5.09 11.39
N LEU A 23 -13.33 5.78 12.54
CA LEU A 23 -13.82 7.15 12.57
C LEU A 23 -12.99 8.04 11.65
N GLY A 24 -13.65 8.69 10.71
CA GLY A 24 -12.97 9.52 9.72
C GLY A 24 -12.43 8.81 8.48
N ALA A 25 -12.48 7.48 8.40
CA ALA A 25 -11.99 6.75 7.22
C ALA A 25 -12.65 7.19 5.91
N LYS A 26 -13.92 7.54 5.94
CA LYS A 26 -14.66 8.07 4.78
C LYS A 26 -14.25 9.49 4.37
N ASN A 27 -13.57 10.21 5.26
CA ASN A 27 -13.09 11.57 5.05
C ASN A 27 -11.60 11.64 4.69
N VAL A 28 -10.96 10.49 4.46
CA VAL A 28 -9.55 10.45 4.05
C VAL A 28 -9.36 11.24 2.77
N GLN A 29 -8.40 12.16 2.80
CA GLN A 29 -7.98 12.89 1.62
C GLN A 29 -6.94 12.05 0.87
N PHE A 30 -7.21 11.77 -0.38
CA PHE A 30 -6.27 11.10 -1.26
C PHE A 30 -5.40 12.11 -2.00
N ASN A 31 -4.22 11.68 -2.42
CA ASN A 31 -3.39 12.46 -3.32
C ASN A 31 -4.12 12.70 -4.66
N ASN A 32 -3.66 13.71 -5.39
CA ASN A 32 -4.28 14.12 -6.65
C ASN A 32 -4.45 12.95 -7.62
N GLY A 33 -5.65 12.79 -8.17
CA GLY A 33 -5.97 11.79 -9.19
C GLY A 33 -6.06 10.34 -8.73
N VAL A 34 -5.83 10.00 -7.44
CA VAL A 34 -5.80 8.60 -6.96
C VAL A 34 -7.09 7.85 -7.27
N LEU A 35 -8.23 8.41 -6.93
CA LEU A 35 -9.52 7.72 -7.12
C LEU A 35 -9.87 7.56 -8.59
N GLU A 36 -9.60 8.56 -9.41
CA GLU A 36 -9.79 8.55 -10.86
C GLU A 36 -8.87 7.51 -11.52
N TYR A 37 -7.62 7.44 -11.07
CA TYR A 37 -6.65 6.46 -11.54
C TYR A 37 -7.17 5.03 -11.31
N PHE A 38 -7.49 4.65 -10.08
CA PHE A 38 -7.98 3.30 -9.78
C PHE A 38 -9.33 3.00 -10.46
N LYS A 39 -10.22 3.99 -10.57
CA LYS A 39 -11.48 3.84 -11.29
C LYS A 39 -11.28 3.53 -12.77
N SER A 40 -10.26 4.09 -13.42
CA SER A 40 -9.98 3.87 -14.84
C SER A 40 -9.69 2.40 -15.14
N PHE A 41 -9.05 1.66 -14.23
CA PHE A 41 -8.78 0.23 -14.40
C PHE A 41 -10.03 -0.65 -14.27
N GLN A 42 -11.02 -0.24 -13.50
CA GLN A 42 -12.29 -0.99 -13.43
C GLN A 42 -13.10 -0.90 -14.71
N THR A 43 -12.95 0.18 -15.47
CA THR A 43 -13.66 0.40 -16.74
C THR A 43 -12.88 -0.11 -17.94
N SER A 44 -11.57 -0.25 -17.83
CA SER A 44 -10.73 -0.88 -18.83
C SER A 44 -10.72 -2.38 -18.60
N ASN A 45 -10.99 -3.17 -19.64
CA ASN A 45 -10.95 -4.63 -19.57
C ASN A 45 -9.48 -5.12 -19.48
N THR A 46 -8.84 -4.87 -18.33
CA THR A 46 -7.43 -5.20 -18.06
C THR A 46 -7.36 -6.25 -16.96
N ASP A 47 -6.45 -7.22 -17.09
CA ASP A 47 -6.16 -8.23 -16.07
C ASP A 47 -5.28 -7.70 -14.92
N ILE A 48 -5.18 -6.36 -14.78
CA ILE A 48 -4.37 -5.70 -13.75
C ILE A 48 -5.09 -5.74 -12.43
N LYS A 49 -4.41 -6.22 -11.40
CA LYS A 49 -4.89 -6.28 -10.02
C LYS A 49 -4.15 -5.30 -9.14
N HIS A 50 -4.87 -4.73 -8.21
CA HIS A 50 -4.35 -3.74 -7.29
C HIS A 50 -4.48 -4.20 -5.85
N PHE A 51 -3.37 -4.16 -5.11
CA PHE A 51 -3.31 -4.56 -3.72
C PHE A 51 -2.72 -3.44 -2.86
N ILE A 52 -3.31 -3.20 -1.70
CA ILE A 52 -2.76 -2.30 -0.70
C ILE A 52 -2.07 -3.13 0.38
N VAL A 53 -0.79 -2.86 0.62
CA VAL A 53 0.01 -3.50 1.67
C VAL A 53 0.53 -2.41 2.59
N THR A 54 -0.01 -2.32 3.80
CA THR A 54 0.25 -1.20 4.70
C THR A 54 0.61 -1.65 6.12
N SER A 55 1.50 -0.91 6.78
CA SER A 55 1.70 -1.04 8.22
C SER A 55 0.60 -0.37 9.05
N GLY A 56 -0.38 0.26 8.39
CA GLY A 56 -1.58 0.81 9.02
C GLY A 56 -2.64 -0.25 9.34
N ILE A 57 -3.73 0.18 9.97
CA ILE A 57 -4.85 -0.69 10.35
C ILE A 57 -5.67 -1.07 9.12
N GLN A 58 -5.79 -2.38 8.85
CA GLN A 58 -6.53 -2.88 7.68
C GLN A 58 -7.98 -2.43 7.69
N ALA A 59 -8.68 -2.59 8.80
CA ALA A 59 -10.08 -2.20 8.94
C ALA A 59 -10.33 -0.72 8.62
N TYR A 60 -9.36 0.16 8.92
CA TYR A 60 -9.45 1.58 8.55
C TYR A 60 -9.41 1.78 7.03
N VAL A 61 -8.49 1.11 6.34
CA VAL A 61 -8.38 1.18 4.87
C VAL A 61 -9.62 0.58 4.20
N ASP A 62 -10.15 -0.51 4.74
CA ASP A 62 -11.36 -1.18 4.25
C ASP A 62 -12.60 -0.27 4.27
N GLU A 63 -12.66 0.73 5.16
CA GLU A 63 -13.75 1.69 5.23
C GLU A 63 -13.53 2.96 4.37
N THR A 64 -12.38 3.10 3.73
CA THR A 64 -12.10 4.23 2.83
C THR A 64 -12.72 4.03 1.44
N HIS A 65 -12.85 5.12 0.68
CA HIS A 65 -13.39 5.08 -0.68
C HIS A 65 -12.55 4.26 -1.66
N ILE A 66 -11.26 4.05 -1.40
CA ILE A 66 -10.38 3.30 -2.29
C ILE A 66 -10.67 1.79 -2.27
N ARG A 67 -11.25 1.26 -1.18
CA ARG A 67 -11.49 -0.18 -0.99
C ARG A 67 -12.22 -0.85 -2.16
N LYS A 68 -13.19 -0.16 -2.74
CA LYS A 68 -14.00 -0.69 -3.85
C LYS A 68 -13.24 -0.80 -5.18
N PHE A 69 -12.03 -0.24 -5.27
CA PHE A 69 -11.22 -0.20 -6.48
C PHE A 69 -10.00 -1.13 -6.41
N VAL A 70 -9.78 -1.82 -5.29
CA VAL A 70 -8.62 -2.70 -5.10
C VAL A 70 -9.06 -4.14 -4.85
N ASP A 71 -8.27 -5.08 -5.31
CA ASP A 71 -8.53 -6.52 -5.19
C ASP A 71 -8.29 -7.05 -3.78
N GLY A 72 -7.36 -6.43 -3.05
CA GLY A 72 -7.09 -6.80 -1.66
C GLY A 72 -6.42 -5.70 -0.85
N VAL A 73 -6.64 -5.77 0.46
CA VAL A 73 -6.00 -4.91 1.46
C VAL A 73 -5.36 -5.81 2.51
N TYR A 74 -4.09 -5.57 2.79
CA TYR A 74 -3.31 -6.25 3.81
C TYR A 74 -2.72 -5.22 4.75
N GLY A 75 -3.06 -5.33 6.02
CA GLY A 75 -2.65 -4.38 7.07
C GLY A 75 -2.56 -5.02 8.43
N VAL A 76 -2.46 -4.22 9.46
CA VAL A 76 -2.53 -4.68 10.85
C VAL A 76 -3.96 -5.08 11.18
N THR A 77 -4.14 -6.28 11.73
CA THR A 77 -5.42 -6.82 12.21
C THR A 77 -5.40 -7.07 13.71
N PHE A 78 -6.58 -7.19 14.30
CA PHE A 78 -6.76 -7.38 15.72
C PHE A 78 -7.70 -8.56 16.00
N ASN A 79 -7.45 -9.28 17.10
CA ASN A 79 -8.39 -10.24 17.66
C ASN A 79 -9.59 -9.50 18.26
N GLU A 80 -10.80 -9.94 17.94
CA GLU A 80 -12.04 -9.30 18.35
C GLU A 80 -12.82 -10.21 19.33
N GLU A 81 -13.29 -9.63 20.42
CA GLU A 81 -14.21 -10.25 21.35
C GLU A 81 -15.38 -9.31 21.63
N ASN A 82 -16.59 -9.75 21.32
CA ASN A 82 -17.83 -8.99 21.53
C ASN A 82 -17.81 -7.58 20.93
N GLY A 83 -17.25 -7.44 19.72
CA GLY A 83 -17.13 -6.16 19.01
C GLY A 83 -15.99 -5.26 19.50
N ILE A 84 -15.14 -5.75 20.41
CA ILE A 84 -14.00 -5.01 20.95
C ILE A 84 -12.71 -5.70 20.54
N TYR A 85 -11.80 -4.95 19.93
CA TYR A 85 -10.44 -5.39 19.61
C TYR A 85 -9.62 -5.46 20.90
N LYS A 86 -8.97 -6.60 21.15
CA LYS A 86 -8.25 -6.90 22.39
C LYS A 86 -6.75 -6.79 22.25
N ASP A 87 -6.21 -7.40 21.22
CA ASP A 87 -4.79 -7.46 20.94
C ASP A 87 -4.54 -7.53 19.44
N ILE A 88 -3.28 -7.41 19.08
CA ILE A 88 -2.87 -7.50 17.68
C ILE A 88 -2.86 -8.97 17.26
N ASP A 89 -3.61 -9.30 16.23
CA ASP A 89 -3.57 -10.60 15.55
C ASP A 89 -2.39 -10.64 14.55
N ILE A 90 -2.43 -9.79 13.54
CA ILE A 90 -1.35 -9.66 12.56
C ILE A 90 -0.71 -8.28 12.67
N LEU A 91 0.57 -8.24 12.97
CA LEU A 91 1.40 -7.05 12.87
C LEU A 91 2.15 -7.09 11.54
N LEU A 92 1.76 -6.23 10.59
CA LEU A 92 2.42 -6.13 9.31
C LEU A 92 3.63 -5.19 9.41
N THR A 93 4.81 -5.77 9.56
CA THR A 93 6.09 -5.06 9.58
C THR A 93 6.75 -5.10 8.20
N ASP A 94 7.86 -4.39 8.06
CA ASP A 94 8.65 -4.27 6.84
C ASP A 94 8.92 -5.61 6.14
N LYS A 95 9.41 -6.60 6.89
CA LYS A 95 9.69 -7.96 6.36
C LYS A 95 8.43 -8.72 5.98
N LYS A 96 7.35 -8.55 6.76
CA LYS A 96 6.08 -9.24 6.49
C LYS A 96 5.38 -8.72 5.24
N LYS A 97 5.69 -7.51 4.76
CA LYS A 97 5.23 -7.05 3.45
C LYS A 97 5.69 -7.98 2.33
N VAL A 98 6.90 -8.54 2.43
CA VAL A 98 7.41 -9.53 1.46
C VAL A 98 6.57 -10.81 1.47
N ASP A 99 6.17 -11.29 2.65
CA ASP A 99 5.35 -12.48 2.76
C ASP A 99 3.98 -12.27 2.10
N VAL A 100 3.39 -11.08 2.26
CA VAL A 100 2.14 -10.68 1.58
C VAL A 100 2.34 -10.67 0.07
N ILE A 101 3.42 -10.05 -0.45
CA ILE A 101 3.69 -10.00 -1.89
C ILE A 101 3.81 -11.42 -2.45
N LYS A 102 4.54 -12.32 -1.78
CA LYS A 102 4.66 -13.73 -2.17
C LYS A 102 3.31 -14.46 -2.18
N GLN A 103 2.47 -14.18 -1.18
CA GLN A 103 1.13 -14.76 -1.12
C GLN A 103 0.27 -14.28 -2.29
N VAL A 104 0.27 -12.98 -2.57
CA VAL A 104 -0.45 -12.38 -3.71
C VAL A 104 0.02 -12.99 -5.02
N GLN A 105 1.33 -13.15 -5.23
CA GLN A 105 1.88 -13.81 -6.42
C GLN A 105 1.35 -15.24 -6.57
N LYS A 106 1.41 -16.02 -5.49
CA LYS A 106 0.94 -17.40 -5.49
C LYS A 106 -0.55 -17.51 -5.81
N ASP A 107 -1.37 -16.66 -5.19
CA ASP A 107 -2.83 -16.69 -5.34
C ASP A 107 -3.28 -16.26 -6.74
N ASN A 108 -2.45 -15.50 -7.44
CA ASN A 108 -2.73 -15.02 -8.80
C ASN A 108 -1.94 -15.76 -9.88
N ASN A 109 -1.14 -16.77 -9.54
CA ASN A 109 -0.22 -17.48 -10.45
C ASN A 109 0.75 -16.54 -11.19
N GLU A 110 1.08 -15.42 -10.56
CA GLU A 110 2.00 -14.41 -11.09
C GLU A 110 3.41 -14.65 -10.61
N THR A 111 4.40 -14.40 -11.47
CA THR A 111 5.80 -14.58 -11.10
C THR A 111 6.54 -13.24 -10.95
N ASN A 112 6.54 -12.40 -11.97
CA ASN A 112 7.46 -11.25 -12.05
C ASN A 112 6.80 -9.91 -12.42
N ASN A 113 5.54 -9.90 -12.86
CA ASN A 113 4.87 -8.69 -13.36
C ASN A 113 4.31 -7.84 -12.21
N ILE A 114 5.21 -7.36 -11.35
CA ILE A 114 4.85 -6.55 -10.19
C ILE A 114 5.43 -5.15 -10.35
N ILE A 115 4.60 -4.15 -10.13
CA ILE A 115 5.03 -2.76 -9.88
C ILE A 115 4.72 -2.47 -8.41
N TYR A 116 5.76 -2.26 -7.60
CA TYR A 116 5.64 -1.93 -6.20
C TYR A 116 5.84 -0.44 -5.96
N PHE A 117 4.91 0.17 -5.23
CA PHE A 117 4.97 1.58 -4.83
C PHE A 117 5.22 1.66 -3.34
N GLY A 118 6.20 2.46 -2.94
CA GLY A 118 6.50 2.71 -1.53
C GLY A 118 7.01 4.12 -1.31
N ASP A 119 6.95 4.61 -0.08
CA ASP A 119 7.30 5.98 0.27
C ASP A 119 8.32 6.08 1.42
N GLY A 120 8.78 4.94 1.95
CA GLY A 120 9.58 4.96 3.15
C GLY A 120 10.56 3.78 3.34
N LEU A 121 11.35 3.87 4.42
CA LEU A 121 12.29 2.82 4.82
C LEU A 121 11.57 1.50 5.16
N THR A 122 10.32 1.57 5.57
CA THR A 122 9.49 0.38 5.85
C THR A 122 9.20 -0.46 4.62
N ASP A 123 9.49 0.07 3.41
CA ASP A 123 9.33 -0.61 2.13
C ASP A 123 10.62 -1.26 1.62
N SER A 124 11.75 -1.06 2.33
CA SER A 124 13.07 -1.50 1.86
C SER A 124 13.14 -2.98 1.50
N PHE A 125 12.61 -3.87 2.34
CA PHE A 125 12.59 -5.31 2.08
C PHE A 125 11.67 -5.67 0.90
N ALA A 126 10.54 -4.97 0.75
CA ALA A 126 9.65 -5.16 -0.38
C ALA A 126 10.33 -4.74 -1.69
N PHE A 127 11.00 -3.57 -1.71
CA PHE A 127 11.79 -3.11 -2.86
C PHE A 127 12.89 -4.11 -3.22
N GLU A 128 13.66 -4.59 -2.23
CA GLU A 128 14.70 -5.60 -2.45
C GLU A 128 14.13 -6.89 -3.06
N TYR A 129 13.02 -7.36 -2.53
CA TYR A 129 12.38 -8.57 -3.02
C TYR A 129 11.86 -8.40 -4.46
N VAL A 130 11.09 -7.33 -4.72
CA VAL A 130 10.52 -7.06 -6.05
C VAL A 130 11.62 -6.88 -7.09
N HIS A 131 12.70 -6.16 -6.75
CA HIS A 131 13.88 -6.06 -7.63
C HIS A 131 14.49 -7.42 -7.93
N SER A 132 14.63 -8.29 -6.91
CA SER A 132 15.26 -9.62 -7.06
C SER A 132 14.51 -10.56 -7.99
N ILE A 133 13.22 -10.35 -8.18
CA ILE A 133 12.37 -11.13 -9.08
C ILE A 133 12.13 -10.46 -10.44
N GLY A 134 12.79 -9.31 -10.70
CA GLY A 134 12.67 -8.57 -11.96
C GLY A 134 11.44 -7.67 -12.08
N GLY A 135 10.71 -7.45 -10.99
CA GLY A 135 9.62 -6.47 -10.92
C GLY A 135 10.13 -5.03 -10.92
N LYS A 136 9.21 -4.07 -10.90
CA LYS A 136 9.50 -2.63 -10.93
C LYS A 136 9.22 -1.97 -9.60
N ASN A 137 10.11 -1.08 -9.18
CA ASN A 137 10.02 -0.34 -7.93
C ASN A 137 9.87 1.15 -8.19
N VAL A 138 8.81 1.74 -7.69
CA VAL A 138 8.51 3.15 -7.78
C VAL A 138 8.50 3.77 -6.39
N PHE A 139 9.37 4.74 -6.16
CA PHE A 139 9.37 5.51 -4.92
C PHE A 139 8.46 6.72 -5.07
N ILE A 140 7.58 6.93 -4.09
CA ILE A 140 6.67 8.09 -4.03
C ILE A 140 7.19 9.08 -3.00
N ALA A 141 7.69 10.22 -3.47
CA ALA A 141 8.26 11.27 -2.64
C ALA A 141 7.16 12.21 -2.13
N THR A 142 6.62 11.92 -0.96
CA THR A 142 5.51 12.69 -0.38
C THR A 142 5.93 14.01 0.28
N LYS A 143 7.21 14.15 0.67
CA LYS A 143 7.77 15.33 1.37
C LYS A 143 9.27 15.43 1.11
N ASN A 144 9.86 16.58 1.46
CA ASN A 144 11.32 16.76 1.36
C ASN A 144 12.13 15.72 2.13
N GLU A 145 11.65 15.28 3.30
CA GLU A 145 12.28 14.22 4.11
C GLU A 145 12.27 12.86 3.40
N SER A 146 11.29 12.59 2.55
CA SER A 146 11.23 11.35 1.77
C SER A 146 12.31 11.30 0.69
N MET A 147 12.84 12.42 0.23
CA MET A 147 13.96 12.47 -0.70
C MET A 147 15.28 11.98 -0.09
N GLU A 148 15.52 12.20 1.20
CA GLU A 148 16.68 11.61 1.90
C GLU A 148 16.53 10.09 2.01
N THR A 149 15.33 9.62 2.31
CA THR A 149 15.01 8.18 2.31
C THR A 149 15.22 7.58 0.91
N TYR A 150 14.72 8.24 -0.13
CA TYR A 150 14.95 7.84 -1.52
C TYR A 150 16.44 7.70 -1.82
N LYS A 151 17.26 8.71 -1.49
CA LYS A 151 18.71 8.66 -1.72
C LYS A 151 19.36 7.46 -1.02
N GLN A 152 18.98 7.18 0.24
CA GLN A 152 19.50 6.03 0.99
C GLN A 152 19.15 4.69 0.32
N LEU A 153 17.91 4.52 -0.11
CA LEU A 153 17.45 3.31 -0.79
C LEU A 153 18.05 3.18 -2.18
N ASN A 154 18.18 4.28 -2.92
CA ASN A 154 18.67 4.28 -4.29
C ASN A 154 20.18 3.98 -4.40
N VAL A 155 20.94 4.12 -3.31
CA VAL A 155 22.37 3.66 -3.27
C VAL A 155 22.47 2.19 -3.67
N LYS A 156 21.46 1.37 -3.40
CA LYS A 156 21.42 -0.05 -3.76
C LYS A 156 21.01 -0.30 -5.23
N GLY A 157 20.58 0.74 -5.97
CA GLY A 157 20.14 0.60 -7.35
C GLY A 157 18.87 -0.23 -7.52
N ILE A 158 18.03 -0.32 -6.48
CA ILE A 158 16.81 -1.15 -6.47
C ILE A 158 15.54 -0.36 -6.78
N ILE A 159 15.62 0.95 -6.92
CA ILE A 159 14.48 1.83 -7.26
C ILE A 159 14.58 2.21 -8.73
N ASP A 160 13.58 1.88 -9.51
CA ASP A 160 13.54 2.19 -10.95
C ASP A 160 13.21 3.66 -11.21
N LYS A 161 12.25 4.22 -10.48
CA LYS A 161 11.79 5.61 -10.63
C LYS A 161 11.37 6.21 -9.29
N CYS A 162 11.43 7.56 -9.24
CA CYS A 162 10.94 8.36 -8.13
C CYS A 162 10.01 9.44 -8.68
N PHE A 163 8.81 9.57 -8.11
CA PHE A 163 7.81 10.55 -8.51
C PHE A 163 7.19 11.25 -7.30
N GLU A 164 6.61 12.41 -7.53
CA GLU A 164 5.67 13.03 -6.61
C GLU A 164 4.34 12.25 -6.61
N PRO A 165 3.52 12.35 -5.54
CA PRO A 165 2.26 11.61 -5.40
C PRO A 165 1.12 12.23 -6.22
N ASP A 166 1.33 12.41 -7.51
CA ASP A 166 0.33 12.90 -8.47
C ASP A 166 -0.09 11.77 -9.42
N PHE A 167 -1.32 11.27 -9.25
CA PHE A 167 -1.94 10.22 -10.04
C PHE A 167 -2.89 10.75 -11.11
N SER A 168 -2.90 12.07 -11.38
CA SER A 168 -3.69 12.62 -12.49
C SER A 168 -3.27 11.97 -13.81
N MET A 169 -4.21 11.84 -14.75
CA MET A 169 -4.01 11.12 -16.01
C MET A 169 -2.83 11.64 -16.83
N ASP A 170 -2.53 12.95 -16.72
CA ASP A 170 -1.44 13.60 -17.45
C ASP A 170 -0.11 13.64 -16.69
N SER A 171 -0.07 13.14 -15.46
CA SER A 171 1.13 13.12 -14.62
C SER A 171 2.23 12.22 -15.20
N GLU A 172 3.48 12.50 -14.85
CA GLU A 172 4.62 11.64 -15.21
C GLU A 172 4.50 10.25 -14.60
N LEU A 173 3.99 10.16 -13.37
CA LEU A 173 3.72 8.89 -12.69
C LEU A 173 2.72 8.04 -13.49
N SER A 174 1.56 8.61 -13.84
CA SER A 174 0.53 7.88 -14.59
C SER A 174 1.01 7.45 -15.97
N LYS A 175 1.74 8.29 -16.69
CA LYS A 175 2.36 7.95 -17.96
C LYS A 175 3.38 6.83 -17.83
N TYR A 176 4.23 6.88 -16.80
CA TYR A 176 5.19 5.80 -16.55
C TYR A 176 4.49 4.47 -16.31
N ILE A 177 3.47 4.44 -15.44
CA ILE A 177 2.71 3.22 -15.16
C ILE A 177 2.07 2.67 -16.44
N GLN A 178 1.44 3.53 -17.24
CA GLN A 178 0.83 3.13 -18.51
C GLN A 178 1.84 2.50 -19.44
N THR A 179 3.03 3.09 -19.57
CA THR A 179 4.13 2.53 -20.38
C THR A 179 4.54 1.15 -19.90
N GLN A 180 4.69 0.95 -18.59
CA GLN A 180 5.06 -0.37 -18.04
C GLN A 180 3.99 -1.43 -18.32
N ILE A 181 2.71 -1.05 -18.24
CA ILE A 181 1.59 -1.94 -18.54
C ILE A 181 1.59 -2.33 -20.04
N GLU A 182 1.87 -1.39 -20.93
CA GLU A 182 1.92 -1.64 -22.37
C GLU A 182 3.11 -2.52 -22.75
N GLU A 183 4.28 -2.31 -22.16
CA GLU A 183 5.46 -3.14 -22.35
C GLU A 183 5.22 -4.60 -21.95
N GLU A 184 4.48 -4.85 -20.86
CA GLU A 184 4.16 -6.22 -20.42
C GLU A 184 3.16 -6.93 -21.36
N LYS A 185 2.21 -6.20 -21.96
CA LYS A 185 1.27 -6.77 -22.93
C LYS A 185 1.92 -7.18 -24.26
N CYS A 186 3.12 -6.69 -24.55
CA CYS A 186 3.86 -7.00 -25.77
C CYS A 186 4.82 -8.19 -25.61
N LYS A 187 4.96 -8.75 -24.41
CA LYS A 187 5.79 -9.93 -24.13
C LYS A 187 5.01 -11.22 -24.27
#